data_2468f8810de8f96e866db86ae43819fa
#
_entry.id   2468f8810de8f96e866db86ae43819fa
#
_cell.length_a   1.000
_cell.length_b   1.000
_cell.length_c   1.000
_cell.angle_alpha   90.00
_cell.angle_beta   90.00
_cell.angle_gamma   90.00
#
_symmetry.space_group_name_H-M   'P 1'
#
loop_
_entity.id
_entity.type
_entity.pdbx_description
1 polymer ?
#
loop_
_entity_poly.entity_id
_entity_poly.type
_entity_poly.pdbx_seq_one_letter_code
_entity_poly.pdbx_strand_id
1 'polypeptide(L)'
;MDIRILKPSDLPLIQHANLENLPENYFLKYYLYHALSWPQLSFVAVDVARPKKTPYDYPKIVGYVLAKMEEEPTDGVQHGHITSLSVMRTHRRLGIAEKLMRQSQLAMVESFGAHYVSLHVRVSNGAAIHLYKDTLGFQNEKTEKAYYADGEDAYSMRLDLSSIREQIQDEADSEGVDEGEAVGDVGSDPAKKKTKKKAAGNGEKDKRKVKVGRGLGVGELVEKNEAKQP
;
A
#
# COMPACT_ATOMS: atom_id res chain seq x y z
N MET A 1 4.86 -5.98 19.88
CA MET A 1 4.68 -5.06 18.74
C MET A 1 3.73 -5.74 17.79
N ASP A 2 2.66 -5.05 17.37
CA ASP A 2 1.66 -5.58 16.44
C ASP A 2 1.61 -4.66 15.22
N ILE A 3 1.51 -5.24 14.00
CA ILE A 3 1.35 -4.50 12.75
C ILE A 3 -0.01 -4.88 12.18
N ARG A 4 -0.83 -3.88 11.93
CA ARG A 4 -2.19 -4.07 11.43
C ARG A 4 -2.57 -2.98 10.43
N ILE A 5 -3.63 -3.25 9.68
CA ILE A 5 -4.23 -2.26 8.76
C ILE A 5 -4.62 -1.00 9.54
N LEU A 6 -4.38 0.15 8.91
CA LEU A 6 -4.79 1.46 9.38
C LEU A 6 -6.32 1.55 9.49
N LYS A 7 -6.81 2.06 10.61
CA LYS A 7 -8.23 2.36 10.80
C LYS A 7 -8.46 3.88 10.78
N PRO A 8 -9.64 4.37 10.36
CA PRO A 8 -9.93 5.80 10.42
C PRO A 8 -9.76 6.42 11.81
N SER A 9 -9.99 5.66 12.88
CA SER A 9 -9.77 6.09 14.27
C SER A 9 -8.29 6.32 14.63
N ASP A 10 -7.35 5.81 13.81
CA ASP A 10 -5.91 5.97 14.03
C ASP A 10 -5.38 7.28 13.42
N LEU A 11 -6.16 7.96 12.57
CA LEU A 11 -5.69 9.12 11.82
C LEU A 11 -5.09 10.24 12.68
N PRO A 12 -5.69 10.64 13.81
CA PRO A 12 -5.07 11.64 14.68
C PRO A 12 -3.73 11.17 15.25
N LEU A 13 -3.59 9.86 15.49
CA LEU A 13 -2.38 9.28 16.08
C LEU A 13 -1.22 9.19 15.07
N ILE A 14 -1.53 8.84 13.80
CA ILE A 14 -0.50 8.85 12.74
C ILE A 14 -0.12 10.27 12.35
N GLN A 15 -1.06 11.22 12.35
CA GLN A 15 -0.75 12.64 12.15
C GLN A 15 0.20 13.14 13.25
N HIS A 16 -0.06 12.81 14.51
CA HIS A 16 0.86 13.14 15.61
C HIS A 16 2.25 12.52 15.40
N ALA A 17 2.31 11.23 15.02
CA ALA A 17 3.59 10.58 14.71
C ALA A 17 4.32 11.23 13.52
N ASN A 18 3.58 11.75 12.52
CA ASN A 18 4.15 12.52 11.42
C ASN A 18 4.76 13.83 11.93
N LEU A 19 3.99 14.64 12.65
CA LEU A 19 4.41 15.93 13.19
C LEU A 19 5.67 15.84 14.05
N GLU A 20 5.84 14.74 14.80
CA GLU A 20 7.02 14.55 15.66
C GLU A 20 8.28 14.11 14.89
N ASN A 21 8.13 13.52 13.71
CA ASN A 21 9.25 12.80 13.09
C ASN A 21 9.62 13.24 11.67
N LEU A 22 8.71 13.91 10.95
CA LEU A 22 8.91 14.32 9.56
C LEU A 22 8.70 15.83 9.41
N PRO A 23 9.48 16.48 8.54
CA PRO A 23 9.26 17.88 8.20
C PRO A 23 8.04 18.09 7.30
N GLU A 24 7.65 17.07 6.51
CA GLU A 24 6.48 17.11 5.63
C GLU A 24 5.22 16.84 6.45
N ASN A 25 4.42 17.89 6.66
CA ASN A 25 3.17 17.81 7.38
C ASN A 25 2.00 17.82 6.40
N TYR A 26 0.98 17.02 6.71
CA TYR A 26 -0.20 16.89 5.87
C TYR A 26 -1.47 17.25 6.63
N PHE A 27 -2.45 17.83 5.94
CA PHE A 27 -3.80 18.00 6.47
C PHE A 27 -4.47 16.65 6.77
N LEU A 28 -5.36 16.60 7.74
CA LEU A 28 -6.07 15.38 8.13
C LEU A 28 -6.81 14.73 6.94
N LYS A 29 -7.34 15.54 6.01
CA LYS A 29 -8.00 15.06 4.78
C LYS A 29 -7.10 14.18 3.91
N TYR A 30 -5.77 14.40 3.94
CA TYR A 30 -4.81 13.61 3.19
C TYR A 30 -4.69 12.18 3.73
N TYR A 31 -4.60 12.04 5.05
CA TYR A 31 -4.61 10.73 5.69
C TYR A 31 -5.95 10.01 5.47
N LEU A 32 -7.06 10.76 5.56
CA LEU A 32 -8.40 10.23 5.32
C LEU A 32 -8.56 9.72 3.89
N TYR A 33 -8.04 10.44 2.90
CA TYR A 33 -8.02 10.03 1.50
C TYR A 33 -7.36 8.65 1.33
N HIS A 34 -6.16 8.44 1.90
CA HIS A 34 -5.50 7.13 1.84
C HIS A 34 -6.30 6.03 2.54
N ALA A 35 -6.83 6.32 3.72
CA ALA A 35 -7.58 5.35 4.51
C ALA A 35 -8.90 4.91 3.86
N LEU A 36 -9.50 5.75 3.02
CA LEU A 36 -10.77 5.46 2.35
C LEU A 36 -10.59 4.93 0.94
N SER A 37 -9.61 5.45 0.18
CA SER A 37 -9.38 5.03 -1.21
C SER A 37 -8.66 3.70 -1.31
N TRP A 38 -7.67 3.46 -0.44
CA TRP A 38 -6.88 2.23 -0.42
C TRP A 38 -6.70 1.68 1.01
N PRO A 39 -7.79 1.25 1.67
CA PRO A 39 -7.76 0.83 3.06
C PRO A 39 -6.82 -0.36 3.32
N GLN A 40 -6.54 -1.17 2.30
CA GLN A 40 -5.69 -2.36 2.41
C GLN A 40 -4.19 -2.04 2.43
N LEU A 41 -3.77 -0.86 1.92
CA LEU A 41 -2.36 -0.57 1.63
C LEU A 41 -1.62 0.12 2.77
N SER A 42 -2.35 0.73 3.70
CA SER A 42 -1.76 1.50 4.80
C SER A 42 -1.78 0.73 6.10
N PHE A 43 -0.65 0.72 6.80
CA PHE A 43 -0.47 -0.06 8.04
C PHE A 43 0.06 0.79 9.17
N VAL A 44 -0.23 0.37 10.39
CA VAL A 44 0.27 0.97 11.64
C VAL A 44 0.97 -0.08 12.49
N ALA A 45 2.06 0.34 13.14
CA ALA A 45 2.73 -0.43 14.18
C ALA A 45 2.27 0.04 15.55
N VAL A 46 1.75 -0.89 16.36
CA VAL A 46 1.18 -0.64 17.68
C VAL A 46 2.06 -1.25 18.75
N ASP A 47 2.42 -0.46 19.77
CA ASP A 47 3.10 -0.95 20.96
C ASP A 47 2.09 -1.65 21.89
N VAL A 48 2.12 -2.97 21.91
CA VAL A 48 1.24 -3.81 22.75
C VAL A 48 1.85 -4.13 24.13
N ALA A 49 3.06 -3.66 24.42
CA ALA A 49 3.73 -3.91 25.70
C ALA A 49 3.06 -3.14 26.86
N ARG A 50 2.30 -2.09 26.55
CA ARG A 50 1.52 -1.33 27.54
C ARG A 50 0.07 -1.77 27.47
N PRO A 51 -0.43 -2.52 28.47
CA PRO A 51 -1.85 -2.88 28.53
C PRO A 51 -2.69 -1.59 28.62
N LYS A 52 -3.83 -1.59 27.96
CA LYS A 52 -4.82 -0.53 28.12
C LYS A 52 -5.26 -0.50 29.59
N LYS A 53 -5.25 0.68 30.19
CA LYS A 53 -5.75 0.89 31.56
C LYS A 53 -7.28 0.93 31.57
N THR A 54 -7.88 1.42 30.48
CA THR A 54 -9.33 1.51 30.30
C THR A 54 -9.72 1.06 28.89
N PRO A 55 -10.98 0.65 28.64
CA PRO A 55 -11.47 0.33 27.29
C PRO A 55 -11.36 1.50 26.30
N TYR A 56 -11.27 2.73 26.80
CA TYR A 56 -11.21 3.96 26.01
C TYR A 56 -9.80 4.43 25.70
N ASP A 57 -8.77 3.75 26.22
CA ASP A 57 -7.38 4.12 25.94
C ASP A 57 -7.08 3.88 24.46
N TYR A 58 -6.53 4.89 23.84
CA TYR A 58 -6.06 4.80 22.45
C TYR A 58 -4.86 3.86 22.33
N PRO A 59 -4.75 3.11 21.22
CA PRO A 59 -3.57 2.32 20.95
C PRO A 59 -2.36 3.24 20.82
N LYS A 60 -1.21 2.83 21.35
CA LYS A 60 0.04 3.57 21.16
C LYS A 60 0.61 3.23 19.80
N ILE A 61 0.36 4.07 18.81
CA ILE A 61 0.97 3.95 17.48
C ILE A 61 2.41 4.44 17.55
N VAL A 62 3.35 3.64 17.09
CA VAL A 62 4.79 3.88 17.11
C VAL A 62 5.41 3.95 15.72
N GLY A 63 4.63 3.68 14.69
CA GLY A 63 5.02 3.84 13.30
C GLY A 63 3.83 3.61 12.37
N TYR A 64 3.97 4.07 11.14
CA TYR A 64 2.97 3.88 10.10
C TYR A 64 3.61 3.89 8.72
N VAL A 65 2.92 3.33 7.75
CA VAL A 65 3.13 3.50 6.31
C VAL A 65 1.82 3.95 5.68
N LEU A 66 1.88 4.99 4.84
CA LEU A 66 0.80 5.39 3.96
C LEU A 66 1.17 5.04 2.52
N ALA A 67 0.26 4.39 1.84
CA ALA A 67 0.46 3.96 0.46
C ALA A 67 -0.81 4.16 -0.37
N LYS A 68 -0.62 4.26 -1.67
CA LYS A 68 -1.70 4.37 -2.67
C LYS A 68 -1.35 3.55 -3.90
N MET A 69 -2.33 3.25 -4.74
CA MET A 69 -2.09 2.88 -6.13
C MET A 69 -2.03 4.12 -7.00
N GLU A 70 -1.27 4.09 -8.09
CA GLU A 70 -1.37 5.13 -9.11
C GLU A 70 -2.64 4.90 -9.93
N GLU A 71 -3.52 5.92 -9.97
CA GLU A 71 -4.84 5.81 -10.60
C GLU A 71 -4.75 5.81 -12.13
N GLU A 72 -3.84 6.61 -12.67
CA GLU A 72 -3.62 6.75 -14.12
C GLU A 72 -2.12 6.62 -14.44
N PRO A 73 -1.57 5.39 -14.40
CA PRO A 73 -0.16 5.20 -14.68
C PRO A 73 0.18 5.58 -16.13
N THR A 74 1.20 6.42 -16.30
CA THR A 74 1.61 6.94 -17.62
C THR A 74 2.14 5.85 -18.55
N ASP A 75 2.66 4.78 -17.99
CA ASP A 75 3.17 3.59 -18.70
C ASP A 75 2.11 2.48 -18.85
N GLY A 76 0.90 2.70 -18.33
CA GLY A 76 -0.19 1.70 -18.32
C GLY A 76 0.06 0.52 -17.38
N VAL A 77 1.16 0.52 -16.60
CA VAL A 77 1.51 -0.56 -15.68
C VAL A 77 1.00 -0.24 -14.27
N GLN A 78 0.18 -1.12 -13.71
CA GLN A 78 -0.33 -0.97 -12.35
C GLN A 78 0.81 -0.98 -11.34
N HIS A 79 0.90 0.08 -10.55
CA HIS A 79 1.95 0.20 -9.54
C HIS A 79 1.49 0.98 -8.30
N GLY A 80 2.16 0.69 -7.20
CA GLY A 80 1.95 1.36 -5.94
C GLY A 80 2.90 2.53 -5.72
N HIS A 81 2.52 3.42 -4.82
CA HIS A 81 3.36 4.52 -4.36
C HIS A 81 3.34 4.61 -2.83
N ILE A 82 4.52 4.62 -2.21
CA ILE A 82 4.66 4.88 -0.78
C ILE A 82 4.73 6.39 -0.57
N THR A 83 3.70 6.90 0.05
CA THR A 83 3.55 8.35 0.25
C THR A 83 4.24 8.85 1.51
N SER A 84 4.18 8.07 2.60
CA SER A 84 4.78 8.45 3.88
C SER A 84 5.11 7.22 4.72
N LEU A 85 6.29 7.25 5.35
CA LEU A 85 6.74 6.22 6.28
C LEU A 85 7.38 6.91 7.49
N SER A 86 6.91 6.59 8.69
CA SER A 86 7.48 7.14 9.91
C SER A 86 7.51 6.11 11.03
N VAL A 87 8.59 6.15 11.83
CA VAL A 87 8.73 5.38 13.06
C VAL A 87 9.23 6.30 14.16
N MET A 88 8.56 6.27 15.31
CA MET A 88 8.89 7.04 16.50
C MET A 88 10.35 6.78 16.91
N ARG A 89 11.08 7.82 17.30
CA ARG A 89 12.51 7.75 17.64
C ARG A 89 12.83 6.65 18.65
N THR A 90 11.96 6.47 19.63
CA THR A 90 12.10 5.44 20.69
C THR A 90 11.97 3.99 20.19
N HIS A 91 11.48 3.80 18.98
CA HIS A 91 11.19 2.49 18.39
C HIS A 91 11.95 2.24 17.08
N ARG A 92 12.90 3.12 16.74
CA ARG A 92 13.77 2.93 15.57
C ARG A 92 14.76 1.78 15.78
N ARG A 93 15.31 1.26 14.68
CA ARG A 93 16.29 0.15 14.66
C ARG A 93 15.76 -1.18 15.21
N LEU A 94 14.43 -1.36 15.24
CA LEU A 94 13.75 -2.59 15.62
C LEU A 94 13.13 -3.33 14.42
N GLY A 95 13.51 -2.99 13.18
CA GLY A 95 12.96 -3.57 11.97
C GLY A 95 11.51 -3.16 11.64
N ILE A 96 10.92 -2.20 12.38
CA ILE A 96 9.51 -1.82 12.23
C ILE A 96 9.25 -1.21 10.84
N ALA A 97 10.11 -0.32 10.38
CA ALA A 97 9.96 0.31 9.06
C ALA A 97 10.00 -0.72 7.93
N GLU A 98 10.92 -1.68 8.00
CA GLU A 98 11.00 -2.79 7.05
C GLU A 98 9.72 -3.63 7.05
N LYS A 99 9.23 -4.03 8.22
CA LYS A 99 8.00 -4.84 8.35
C LYS A 99 6.78 -4.10 7.80
N LEU A 100 6.64 -2.80 8.08
CA LEU A 100 5.57 -1.96 7.53
C LEU A 100 5.61 -1.90 6.00
N MET A 101 6.81 -1.71 5.44
CA MET A 101 7.02 -1.66 3.99
C MET A 101 6.68 -3.00 3.33
N ARG A 102 7.21 -4.11 3.85
CA ARG A 102 6.93 -5.45 3.30
C ARG A 102 5.45 -5.79 3.34
N GLN A 103 4.75 -5.43 4.42
CA GLN A 103 3.31 -5.64 4.54
C GLN A 103 2.52 -4.85 3.50
N SER A 104 2.92 -3.59 3.28
CA SER A 104 2.29 -2.75 2.25
C SER A 104 2.57 -3.26 0.83
N GLN A 105 3.80 -3.70 0.55
CA GLN A 105 4.19 -4.30 -0.74
C GLN A 105 3.39 -5.57 -1.04
N LEU A 106 3.27 -6.46 -0.07
CA LEU A 106 2.46 -7.67 -0.18
C LEU A 106 1.00 -7.33 -0.50
N ALA A 107 0.39 -6.42 0.25
CA ALA A 107 -0.98 -5.99 0.03
C ALA A 107 -1.21 -5.32 -1.35
N MET A 108 -0.21 -4.60 -1.88
CA MET A 108 -0.25 -4.04 -3.24
C MET A 108 -0.34 -5.13 -4.30
N VAL A 109 0.41 -6.21 -4.12
CA VAL A 109 0.38 -7.35 -5.05
C VAL A 109 -0.91 -8.14 -4.91
N GLU A 110 -1.27 -8.56 -3.70
CA GLU A 110 -2.46 -9.39 -3.43
C GLU A 110 -3.76 -8.70 -3.84
N SER A 111 -3.92 -7.42 -3.48
CA SER A 111 -5.19 -6.71 -3.69
C SER A 111 -5.30 -6.03 -5.06
N PHE A 112 -4.19 -5.66 -5.68
CA PHE A 112 -4.19 -4.81 -6.88
C PHE A 112 -3.30 -5.33 -8.01
N GLY A 113 -2.57 -6.43 -7.81
CA GLY A 113 -1.67 -6.99 -8.83
C GLY A 113 -0.54 -6.04 -9.23
N ALA A 114 -0.06 -5.20 -8.30
CA ALA A 114 0.98 -4.24 -8.59
C ALA A 114 2.26 -4.90 -9.13
N HIS A 115 2.82 -4.30 -10.18
CA HIS A 115 4.07 -4.77 -10.79
C HIS A 115 5.30 -4.22 -10.07
N TYR A 116 5.23 -2.99 -9.61
CA TYR A 116 6.29 -2.32 -8.87
C TYR A 116 5.73 -1.33 -7.86
N VAL A 117 6.58 -0.85 -6.99
CA VAL A 117 6.28 0.22 -6.04
C VAL A 117 7.33 1.31 -6.14
N SER A 118 6.89 2.56 -6.07
CA SER A 118 7.74 3.75 -6.12
C SER A 118 7.69 4.55 -4.82
N LEU A 119 8.70 5.37 -4.59
CA LEU A 119 8.74 6.34 -3.51
C LEU A 119 9.69 7.49 -3.83
N HIS A 120 9.55 8.58 -3.07
CA HIS A 120 10.52 9.68 -3.08
C HIS A 120 11.17 9.79 -1.71
N VAL A 121 12.47 10.06 -1.69
CA VAL A 121 13.24 10.23 -0.45
C VAL A 121 14.23 11.37 -0.60
N ARG A 122 14.37 12.21 0.44
CA ARG A 122 15.35 13.29 0.49
C ARG A 122 16.76 12.76 0.28
N VAL A 123 17.54 13.44 -0.53
CA VAL A 123 18.95 13.07 -0.81
C VAL A 123 19.77 13.07 0.49
N SER A 124 19.44 13.95 1.45
CA SER A 124 20.10 14.01 2.76
C SER A 124 19.70 12.91 3.73
N ASN A 125 18.59 12.19 3.50
CA ASN A 125 18.07 11.17 4.42
C ASN A 125 18.78 9.82 4.27
N GLY A 126 20.07 9.76 4.66
CA GLY A 126 20.88 8.56 4.53
C GLY A 126 20.32 7.32 5.24
N ALA A 127 19.61 7.50 6.37
CA ALA A 127 19.01 6.39 7.10
C ALA A 127 17.84 5.74 6.32
N ALA A 128 17.00 6.54 5.67
CA ALA A 128 15.94 6.04 4.82
C ALA A 128 16.49 5.43 3.52
N ILE A 129 17.49 6.06 2.91
CA ILE A 129 18.15 5.54 1.72
C ILE A 129 18.75 4.15 1.99
N HIS A 130 19.44 3.98 3.13
CA HIS A 130 19.96 2.66 3.54
C HIS A 130 18.83 1.62 3.69
N LEU A 131 17.71 1.97 4.32
CA LEU A 131 16.55 1.08 4.43
C LEU A 131 16.03 0.69 3.04
N TYR A 132 15.80 1.66 2.16
CA TYR A 132 15.20 1.39 0.86
C TYR A 132 16.16 0.63 -0.05
N LYS A 133 17.40 1.09 -0.17
CA LYS A 133 18.38 0.52 -1.09
C LYS A 133 18.95 -0.81 -0.58
N ASP A 134 19.49 -0.81 0.63
CA ASP A 134 20.32 -1.92 1.11
C ASP A 134 19.49 -3.02 1.79
N THR A 135 18.35 -2.66 2.42
CA THR A 135 17.50 -3.64 3.11
C THR A 135 16.34 -4.14 2.24
N LEU A 136 15.68 -3.22 1.51
CA LEU A 136 14.48 -3.53 0.74
C LEU A 136 14.75 -3.73 -0.76
N GLY A 137 15.92 -3.33 -1.28
CA GLY A 137 16.31 -3.54 -2.67
C GLY A 137 15.77 -2.52 -3.67
N PHE A 138 15.29 -1.37 -3.23
CA PHE A 138 14.89 -0.29 -4.12
C PHE A 138 16.06 0.24 -4.93
N GLN A 139 15.82 0.56 -6.18
CA GLN A 139 16.78 1.18 -7.07
C GLN A 139 16.46 2.66 -7.29
N ASN A 140 17.49 3.49 -7.40
CA ASN A 140 17.31 4.90 -7.76
C ASN A 140 17.12 5.01 -9.28
N GLU A 141 15.96 5.49 -9.73
CA GLU A 141 15.68 5.73 -11.15
C GLU A 141 16.16 7.11 -11.60
N LYS A 142 15.88 8.14 -10.80
CA LYS A 142 16.24 9.53 -11.13
C LYS A 142 16.32 10.39 -9.89
N THR A 143 16.94 11.56 -10.06
CA THR A 143 16.95 12.62 -9.05
C THR A 143 16.01 13.73 -9.50
N GLU A 144 15.01 14.01 -8.70
CA GLU A 144 14.07 15.11 -8.89
C GLU A 144 14.62 16.36 -8.23
N LYS A 145 14.88 17.39 -9.03
CA LYS A 145 15.41 18.68 -8.57
C LYS A 145 14.36 19.49 -7.84
N ALA A 146 14.74 20.06 -6.67
CA ALA A 146 13.89 20.93 -5.86
C ALA A 146 12.50 20.34 -5.61
N TYR A 147 12.44 19.03 -5.32
CA TYR A 147 11.20 18.29 -5.13
C TYR A 147 10.46 18.71 -3.85
N TYR A 148 11.19 18.94 -2.76
CA TYR A 148 10.63 19.34 -1.48
C TYR A 148 10.42 20.87 -1.41
N ALA A 149 9.51 21.29 -0.53
CA ALA A 149 9.14 22.71 -0.38
C ALA A 149 10.31 23.63 0.00
N ASP A 150 11.32 23.09 0.67
CA ASP A 150 12.55 23.77 1.04
C ASP A 150 13.62 23.80 -0.08
N GLY A 151 13.29 23.23 -1.26
CA GLY A 151 14.18 23.17 -2.41
C GLY A 151 15.14 21.99 -2.42
N GLU A 152 15.06 21.08 -1.45
CA GLU A 152 15.90 19.88 -1.46
C GLU A 152 15.49 18.91 -2.57
N ASP A 153 16.48 18.28 -3.18
CA ASP A 153 16.30 17.25 -4.20
C ASP A 153 15.79 15.93 -3.58
N ALA A 154 15.07 15.13 -4.37
CA ALA A 154 14.64 13.80 -3.99
C ALA A 154 15.22 12.73 -4.93
N TYR A 155 15.53 11.57 -4.40
CA TYR A 155 15.65 10.36 -5.20
C TYR A 155 14.26 9.78 -5.44
N SER A 156 13.92 9.57 -6.70
CA SER A 156 12.80 8.73 -7.13
C SER A 156 13.30 7.28 -7.16
N MET A 157 12.78 6.45 -6.27
CA MET A 157 13.22 5.07 -6.13
C MET A 157 12.10 4.10 -6.48
N ARG A 158 12.45 2.96 -7.07
CA ARG A 158 11.53 1.92 -7.51
C ARG A 158 11.99 0.54 -7.07
N LEU A 159 11.04 -0.32 -6.75
CA LEU A 159 11.24 -1.74 -6.49
C LEU A 159 10.28 -2.56 -7.34
N ASP A 160 10.80 -3.51 -8.09
CA ASP A 160 10.01 -4.52 -8.80
C ASP A 160 9.42 -5.53 -7.80
N LEU A 161 8.16 -5.90 -8.00
CA LEU A 161 7.42 -6.81 -7.11
C LEU A 161 7.21 -8.19 -7.74
N SER A 162 7.92 -8.53 -8.83
CA SER A 162 7.79 -9.83 -9.52
C SER A 162 8.05 -11.00 -8.58
N SER A 163 9.06 -10.92 -7.73
CA SER A 163 9.37 -11.98 -6.78
C SER A 163 8.24 -12.25 -5.76
N ILE A 164 7.53 -11.22 -5.33
CA ILE A 164 6.38 -11.39 -4.43
C ILE A 164 5.20 -12.00 -5.19
N ARG A 165 4.99 -11.59 -6.45
CA ARG A 165 3.95 -12.14 -7.31
C ARG A 165 4.15 -13.62 -7.60
N GLU A 166 5.40 -14.02 -7.88
CA GLU A 166 5.79 -15.42 -8.09
C GLU A 166 5.54 -16.24 -6.82
N GLN A 167 5.95 -15.76 -5.65
CA GLN A 167 5.70 -16.45 -4.37
C GLN A 167 4.22 -16.68 -4.10
N ILE A 168 3.36 -15.66 -4.32
CA ILE A 168 1.90 -15.81 -4.15
C ILE A 168 1.33 -16.83 -5.14
N GLN A 169 1.83 -16.86 -6.36
CA GLN A 169 1.37 -17.81 -7.37
C GLN A 169 1.77 -19.25 -7.03
N ASP A 170 3.01 -19.45 -6.60
CA ASP A 170 3.51 -20.76 -6.16
C ASP A 170 2.74 -21.29 -4.94
N GLU A 171 2.38 -20.40 -3.99
CA GLU A 171 1.54 -20.75 -2.83
C GLU A 171 0.13 -21.17 -3.27
N ALA A 172 -0.50 -20.43 -4.18
CA ALA A 172 -1.81 -20.75 -4.72
C ALA A 172 -1.82 -22.09 -5.49
N ASP A 173 -0.78 -22.33 -6.29
CA ASP A 173 -0.65 -23.59 -7.05
C ASP A 173 -0.40 -24.79 -6.12
N SER A 174 0.27 -24.58 -4.98
CA SER A 174 0.53 -25.63 -3.97
C SER A 174 -0.72 -26.00 -3.16
N GLU A 175 -1.60 -25.05 -2.87
CA GLU A 175 -2.86 -25.28 -2.17
C GLU A 175 -3.92 -25.96 -3.06
N GLY A 176 -3.81 -25.83 -4.39
CA GLY A 176 -4.73 -26.44 -5.37
C GLY A 176 -4.52 -27.95 -5.61
N VAL A 177 -3.53 -28.58 -5.01
CA VAL A 177 -3.19 -29.99 -5.26
C VAL A 177 -3.80 -30.97 -4.24
N ASP A 178 -4.50 -30.52 -3.20
CA ASP A 178 -5.03 -31.38 -2.14
C ASP A 178 -6.56 -31.58 -2.17
N GLU A 179 -7.21 -31.52 -3.33
CA GLU A 179 -8.59 -31.97 -3.49
C GLU A 179 -8.71 -33.07 -4.54
N GLY A 180 -8.49 -34.32 -4.12
CA GLY A 180 -8.70 -35.45 -4.99
C GLY A 180 -8.57 -36.85 -4.38
N GLU A 181 -8.99 -37.11 -3.14
CA GLU A 181 -9.34 -38.47 -2.77
C GLU A 181 -10.73 -38.81 -3.30
N ALA A 182 -10.73 -39.58 -4.39
CA ALA A 182 -11.89 -40.21 -4.99
C ALA A 182 -12.58 -41.12 -3.98
N VAL A 183 -13.77 -40.77 -3.54
CA VAL A 183 -14.70 -41.69 -2.90
C VAL A 183 -15.45 -42.42 -4.00
N GLY A 184 -15.28 -43.76 -3.96
CA GLY A 184 -15.68 -44.71 -4.93
C GLY A 184 -17.15 -44.72 -5.38
N ASP A 185 -17.24 -45.08 -6.60
CA ASP A 185 -18.37 -45.54 -7.38
C ASP A 185 -19.32 -46.55 -6.69
N VAL A 186 -20.61 -46.25 -6.64
CA VAL A 186 -21.67 -47.29 -6.58
C VAL A 186 -22.85 -46.88 -7.46
N GLY A 187 -22.92 -47.54 -8.61
CA GLY A 187 -24.14 -48.16 -9.11
C GLY A 187 -25.14 -47.40 -9.98
N SER A 188 -25.10 -47.73 -11.31
CA SER A 188 -26.22 -48.06 -12.22
C SER A 188 -27.37 -47.03 -12.41
N ASP A 189 -27.85 -46.74 -13.52
CA ASP A 189 -27.84 -47.06 -14.94
C ASP A 189 -28.84 -46.15 -15.69
N PRO A 190 -29.09 -46.30 -16.99
CA PRO A 190 -29.04 -45.16 -17.92
C PRO A 190 -30.41 -44.75 -18.48
N ALA A 191 -30.52 -43.61 -19.06
CA ALA A 191 -31.21 -43.39 -20.34
C ALA A 191 -31.54 -41.92 -20.69
N LYS A 192 -31.26 -41.67 -21.97
CA LYS A 192 -31.89 -40.76 -22.95
C LYS A 192 -31.30 -39.35 -23.11
N LYS A 193 -30.40 -39.25 -24.10
CA LYS A 193 -30.60 -38.69 -25.48
C LYS A 193 -31.50 -37.43 -25.59
N LYS A 194 -30.95 -36.34 -26.02
CA LYS A 194 -31.05 -35.64 -27.32
C LYS A 194 -30.77 -34.14 -27.18
N THR A 195 -29.73 -33.69 -27.82
CA THR A 195 -29.58 -32.90 -29.05
C THR A 195 -30.01 -31.44 -29.06
N LYS A 196 -28.99 -30.63 -29.50
CA LYS A 196 -29.07 -29.42 -30.35
C LYS A 196 -29.60 -28.14 -29.69
N LYS A 197 -29.02 -26.95 -29.83
CA LYS A 197 -28.32 -26.30 -30.95
C LYS A 197 -27.82 -24.92 -30.49
N LYS A 198 -26.78 -24.45 -31.14
CA LYS A 198 -26.25 -23.11 -31.24
C LYS A 198 -27.27 -21.97 -31.16
N ALA A 199 -26.94 -20.89 -30.45
CA ALA A 199 -27.13 -19.56 -31.01
C ALA A 199 -26.11 -18.60 -30.36
N ALA A 200 -25.35 -17.91 -31.19
CA ALA A 200 -24.48 -16.77 -30.86
C ALA A 200 -25.37 -15.57 -30.50
N GLY A 201 -25.01 -14.89 -29.46
CA GLY A 201 -25.61 -13.61 -29.08
C GLY A 201 -24.51 -12.67 -28.60
N ASN A 202 -24.05 -11.85 -29.51
CA ASN A 202 -23.18 -10.71 -29.28
C ASN A 202 -23.97 -9.70 -28.45
N GLY A 203 -23.56 -9.48 -27.21
CA GLY A 203 -24.12 -8.48 -26.31
C GLY A 203 -23.01 -7.56 -25.83
N GLU A 204 -22.72 -6.58 -26.63
CA GLU A 204 -21.93 -5.39 -26.28
C GLU A 204 -22.56 -4.72 -25.05
N LYS A 205 -21.96 -4.90 -23.87
CA LYS A 205 -22.35 -4.17 -22.66
C LYS A 205 -21.70 -2.78 -22.72
N ASP A 206 -22.53 -1.83 -23.06
CA ASP A 206 -22.30 -0.39 -22.93
C ASP A 206 -21.68 -0.06 -21.56
N LYS A 207 -20.39 0.23 -21.52
CA LYS A 207 -19.70 0.71 -20.36
C LYS A 207 -20.07 2.20 -20.16
N ARG A 208 -21.04 2.46 -19.32
CA ARG A 208 -21.32 3.82 -18.84
C ARG A 208 -20.07 4.36 -18.17
N LYS A 209 -19.39 5.32 -18.84
CA LYS A 209 -18.35 6.15 -18.23
C LYS A 209 -19.01 7.04 -17.18
N VAL A 210 -18.84 6.69 -15.92
CA VAL A 210 -19.13 7.61 -14.80
C VAL A 210 -17.99 8.62 -14.78
N LYS A 211 -18.28 9.89 -14.97
CA LYS A 211 -17.31 10.97 -14.73
C LYS A 211 -17.03 11.02 -13.25
N VAL A 212 -15.92 10.43 -12.82
CA VAL A 212 -15.35 10.63 -11.49
C VAL A 212 -14.83 12.06 -11.46
N GLY A 213 -15.23 12.82 -10.43
CA GLY A 213 -14.80 14.20 -10.25
C GLY A 213 -13.28 14.31 -10.24
N ARG A 214 -12.78 15.47 -10.68
CA ARG A 214 -11.36 15.83 -10.77
C ARG A 214 -10.61 15.37 -9.53
N GLY A 215 -9.67 14.41 -9.68
CA GLY A 215 -8.76 14.01 -8.61
C GLY A 215 -7.99 15.24 -8.13
N LEU A 216 -8.07 15.51 -6.83
CA LEU A 216 -7.25 16.56 -6.19
C LEU A 216 -5.79 16.16 -6.33
N GLY A 217 -5.00 16.95 -7.05
CA GLY A 217 -3.57 16.73 -7.15
C GLY A 217 -2.91 16.73 -5.76
N VAL A 218 -1.92 15.88 -5.55
CA VAL A 218 -1.19 15.75 -4.27
C VAL A 218 -0.69 17.10 -3.76
N GLY A 219 -0.32 18.04 -4.65
CA GLY A 219 0.11 19.39 -4.31
C GLY A 219 -0.94 20.26 -3.60
N GLU A 220 -2.23 19.94 -3.75
CA GLU A 220 -3.32 20.68 -3.08
C GLU A 220 -3.61 20.16 -1.67
N LEU A 221 -3.04 19.01 -1.32
CA LEU A 221 -3.24 18.34 -0.03
C LEU A 221 -2.09 18.57 0.97
N VAL A 222 -0.99 19.16 0.51
CA VAL A 222 0.19 19.47 1.33
C VAL A 222 0.06 20.90 1.90
N GLU A 223 0.30 21.07 3.19
CA GLU A 223 0.44 22.40 3.80
C GLU A 223 1.70 23.10 3.24
N LYS A 224 1.50 24.18 2.50
CA LYS A 224 2.58 25.10 2.24
C LYS A 224 2.84 25.85 3.55
N ASN A 225 3.94 25.55 4.22
CA ASN A 225 4.44 26.37 5.31
C ASN A 225 4.90 27.71 4.73
N GLU A 226 3.97 28.64 4.57
CA GLU A 226 4.27 30.05 4.37
C GLU A 226 4.63 30.65 5.74
N ALA A 227 5.79 30.32 6.25
CA ALA A 227 6.47 31.16 7.20
C ALA A 227 7.16 32.28 6.42
N LYS A 228 6.42 33.27 5.97
CA LYS A 228 6.96 34.60 5.74
C LYS A 228 7.22 35.19 7.12
N GLN A 229 8.48 35.19 7.52
CA GLN A 229 8.94 36.08 8.57
C GLN A 229 9.16 37.48 7.99
N PRO A 230 8.85 38.52 8.78
CA PRO A 230 8.98 39.93 8.40
C PRO A 230 10.40 40.39 8.14
#